data_3d59296bea2d9631ad34e63f30490261
#
_entry.id   3d59296bea2d9631ad34e63f30490261
#
_cell.length_a   1.000
_cell.length_b   1.000
_cell.length_c   1.000
_cell.angle_alpha   90.00
_cell.angle_beta   90.00
_cell.angle_gamma   90.00
#
_symmetry.space_group_name_H-M   'P 1'
#
loop_
_entity.id
_entity.type
_entity.pdbx_description
1 polymer ?
#
loop_
_entity_poly.entity_id
_entity_poly.type
_entity_poly.pdbx_seq_one_letter_code
_entity_poly.pdbx_strand_id
1 'polypeptide(L)'
;MTLRTILHYPDNRLRQLCPDQTEYNNDLKTLISDMFETMYHEKGIGLSAIQINVITRVITIDVSKDRNEKIILINPVILDKREPIVFDEGCLSVPGFYEKVDRYNYIKYQANDIKGKLYVAEATDLLAVCIQHEIDHLNGKLFVDYLSDMKKSKIEKGLITVSYTHLTLPTMEL
;
A
#
# COMPACT_ATOMS: atom_id res chain seq x y z
N MET A 1 5.53 -17.01 -10.62
CA MET A 1 4.56 -16.00 -10.15
C MET A 1 3.47 -16.66 -9.34
N THR A 2 3.23 -16.17 -8.16
CA THR A 2 2.29 -16.78 -7.21
C THR A 2 1.41 -15.71 -6.60
N LEU A 3 0.12 -15.98 -6.49
CA LEU A 3 -0.79 -15.13 -5.74
C LEU A 3 -0.54 -15.33 -4.25
N ARG A 4 -0.45 -14.22 -3.51
CA ARG A 4 -0.27 -14.21 -2.07
C ARG A 4 -1.54 -13.81 -1.36
N THR A 5 -1.72 -14.29 -0.15
CA THR A 5 -2.86 -13.91 0.70
C THR A 5 -2.62 -12.54 1.31
N ILE A 6 -3.58 -11.63 1.15
CA ILE A 6 -3.52 -10.29 1.74
C ILE A 6 -4.03 -10.34 3.18
N LEU A 7 -3.26 -9.78 4.11
CA LEU A 7 -3.68 -9.61 5.50
C LEU A 7 -4.74 -8.52 5.58
N HIS A 8 -5.76 -8.72 6.42
CA HIS A 8 -6.84 -7.77 6.61
C HIS A 8 -6.83 -7.17 8.01
N TYR A 9 -7.09 -5.88 8.10
CA TYR A 9 -7.30 -5.18 9.36
C TYR A 9 -8.40 -5.89 10.19
N PRO A 10 -8.28 -6.10 11.48
CA PRO A 10 -7.27 -5.59 12.41
C PRO A 10 -6.09 -6.55 12.73
N ASP A 11 -5.66 -7.36 11.79
CA ASP A 11 -4.55 -8.30 11.99
C ASP A 11 -3.29 -7.57 12.50
N ASN A 12 -2.76 -7.99 13.63
CA ASN A 12 -1.61 -7.34 14.26
C ASN A 12 -0.33 -7.42 13.43
N ARG A 13 -0.23 -8.38 12.50
CA ARG A 13 0.93 -8.48 11.60
C ARG A 13 1.09 -7.26 10.71
N LEU A 14 0.01 -6.51 10.47
CA LEU A 14 0.04 -5.24 9.72
C LEU A 14 0.69 -4.10 10.52
N ARG A 15 0.95 -4.27 11.80
CA ARG A 15 1.46 -3.22 12.70
C ARG A 15 2.96 -3.24 12.89
N GLN A 16 3.67 -4.07 12.16
CA GLN A 16 5.12 -4.18 12.29
C GLN A 16 5.83 -3.06 11.56
N LEU A 17 6.92 -2.55 12.17
CA LEU A 17 7.86 -1.66 11.51
C LEU A 17 8.76 -2.50 10.62
N CYS A 18 8.72 -2.26 9.32
CA CYS A 18 9.51 -3.03 8.37
C CYS A 18 10.96 -2.53 8.31
N PRO A 19 11.95 -3.42 8.39
CA PRO A 19 13.35 -3.06 8.19
C PRO A 19 13.66 -2.84 6.72
N ASP A 20 14.76 -2.16 6.44
CA ASP A 20 15.23 -1.93 5.09
C ASP A 20 15.54 -3.25 4.36
N GLN A 21 15.23 -3.28 3.08
CA GLN A 21 15.66 -4.35 2.19
C GLN A 21 17.15 -4.16 1.91
N THR A 22 17.94 -5.19 2.19
CA THR A 22 19.41 -5.13 2.04
C THR A 22 19.95 -6.02 0.93
N GLU A 23 19.21 -7.06 0.55
CA GLU A 23 19.64 -8.01 -0.47
C GLU A 23 18.84 -7.82 -1.75
N TYR A 24 19.57 -7.70 -2.87
CA TYR A 24 18.98 -7.47 -4.20
C TYR A 24 19.29 -8.69 -5.09
N ASN A 25 18.54 -9.75 -4.85
CA ASN A 25 18.74 -11.09 -5.43
C ASN A 25 17.48 -11.60 -6.15
N ASN A 26 17.49 -12.86 -6.54
CA ASN A 26 16.36 -13.49 -7.21
C ASN A 26 15.12 -13.62 -6.29
N ASP A 27 15.31 -13.77 -4.99
CA ASP A 27 14.20 -13.84 -4.04
C ASP A 27 13.45 -12.52 -4.01
N LEU A 28 14.15 -11.39 -4.08
CA LEU A 28 13.53 -10.06 -4.18
C LEU A 28 12.75 -9.93 -5.48
N LYS A 29 13.29 -10.39 -6.59
CA LYS A 29 12.60 -10.35 -7.89
C LYS A 29 11.33 -11.18 -7.86
N THR A 30 11.37 -12.35 -7.25
CA THR A 30 10.20 -13.21 -7.08
C THR A 30 9.14 -12.54 -6.19
N LEU A 31 9.55 -11.94 -5.08
CA LEU A 31 8.66 -11.20 -4.20
C LEU A 31 7.94 -10.08 -4.96
N ILE A 32 8.68 -9.26 -5.70
CA ILE A 32 8.11 -8.15 -6.45
C ILE A 32 7.13 -8.63 -7.54
N SER A 33 7.49 -9.70 -8.23
CA SER A 33 6.61 -10.34 -9.23
C SER A 33 5.31 -10.83 -8.59
N ASP A 34 5.39 -11.51 -7.46
CA ASP A 34 4.22 -11.98 -6.71
C ASP A 34 3.36 -10.81 -6.21
N MET A 35 4.00 -9.73 -5.77
CA MET A 35 3.31 -8.52 -5.31
C MET A 35 2.50 -7.88 -6.43
N PHE A 36 3.08 -7.69 -7.62
CA PHE A 36 2.34 -7.15 -8.76
C PHE A 36 1.20 -8.05 -9.17
N GLU A 37 1.43 -9.36 -9.25
CA GLU A 37 0.38 -10.31 -9.63
C GLU A 37 -0.78 -10.26 -8.63
N THR A 38 -0.48 -10.29 -7.34
CA THR A 38 -1.49 -10.20 -6.26
C THR A 38 -2.24 -8.86 -6.33
N MET A 39 -1.52 -7.76 -6.48
CA MET A 39 -2.10 -6.42 -6.61
C MET A 39 -3.08 -6.33 -7.78
N TYR A 40 -2.68 -6.78 -8.95
CA TYR A 40 -3.56 -6.76 -10.14
C TYR A 40 -4.75 -7.68 -9.99
N HIS A 41 -4.55 -8.87 -9.44
CA HIS A 41 -5.64 -9.83 -9.20
C HIS A 41 -6.71 -9.23 -8.28
N GLU A 42 -6.29 -8.50 -7.25
CA GLU A 42 -7.18 -7.85 -6.28
C GLU A 42 -7.66 -6.48 -6.76
N LYS A 43 -7.30 -6.06 -7.97
CA LYS A 43 -7.67 -4.78 -8.57
C LYS A 43 -7.18 -3.57 -7.78
N GLY A 44 -6.07 -3.71 -7.09
CA GLY A 44 -5.42 -2.62 -6.36
C GLY A 44 -4.46 -1.83 -7.24
N ILE A 45 -4.09 -0.64 -6.78
CA ILE A 45 -3.12 0.23 -7.46
C ILE A 45 -1.81 0.33 -6.69
N GLY A 46 -1.77 -0.17 -5.46
CA GLY A 46 -0.57 -0.22 -4.64
C GLY A 46 -0.60 -1.41 -3.70
N LEU A 47 0.57 -1.88 -3.31
CA LEU A 47 0.73 -2.96 -2.35
C LEU A 47 2.08 -2.86 -1.66
N SER A 48 2.09 -2.98 -0.34
CA SER A 48 3.29 -3.09 0.48
C SER A 48 3.55 -4.55 0.85
N ALA A 49 4.81 -4.93 0.95
CA ALA A 49 5.20 -6.30 1.28
C ALA A 49 4.58 -6.80 2.59
N ILE A 50 4.44 -5.94 3.59
CA ILE A 50 3.82 -6.31 4.87
C ILE A 50 2.37 -6.78 4.71
N GLN A 51 1.65 -6.30 3.72
CA GLN A 51 0.26 -6.71 3.47
C GLN A 51 0.15 -8.17 3.03
N ILE A 52 1.24 -8.76 2.55
CA ILE A 52 1.32 -10.20 2.25
C ILE A 52 2.24 -10.92 3.24
N ASN A 53 2.41 -10.35 4.42
CA ASN A 53 3.19 -10.92 5.53
C ASN A 53 4.69 -11.09 5.24
N VAL A 54 5.26 -10.21 4.44
CA VAL A 54 6.71 -10.14 4.22
C VAL A 54 7.23 -8.85 4.83
N ILE A 55 8.08 -8.96 5.83
CA ILE A 55 8.50 -7.83 6.67
C ILE A 55 9.73 -7.17 6.05
N THR A 56 9.50 -6.33 5.05
CA THR A 56 10.56 -5.58 4.37
C THR A 56 9.99 -4.32 3.71
N ARG A 57 10.84 -3.33 3.46
CA ARG A 57 10.43 -2.05 2.89
C ARG A 57 10.40 -2.10 1.36
N VAL A 58 9.43 -2.85 0.83
CA VAL A 58 9.20 -2.98 -0.60
C VAL A 58 7.76 -2.64 -0.92
N ILE A 59 7.57 -1.80 -1.94
CA ILE A 59 6.26 -1.34 -2.42
C ILE A 59 6.18 -1.53 -3.93
N THR A 60 5.01 -1.98 -4.41
CA THR A 60 4.67 -2.01 -5.83
C THR A 60 3.48 -1.09 -6.07
N ILE A 61 3.52 -0.32 -7.17
CA ILE A 61 2.48 0.62 -7.54
C ILE A 61 2.27 0.60 -9.06
N ASP A 62 1.01 0.71 -9.45
CA ASP A 62 0.62 1.00 -10.83
C ASP A 62 -0.70 1.76 -10.79
N VAL A 63 -0.65 3.08 -10.99
CA VAL A 63 -1.83 3.96 -11.03
C VAL A 63 -2.29 4.22 -12.45
N SER A 64 -1.65 3.61 -13.45
CA SER A 64 -1.99 3.84 -14.86
C SER A 64 -3.34 3.24 -15.20
N LYS A 65 -4.03 3.88 -16.14
CA LYS A 65 -5.32 3.42 -16.65
C LYS A 65 -5.20 2.06 -17.32
N ASP A 66 -4.14 1.86 -18.10
CA ASP A 66 -3.91 0.66 -18.90
C ASP A 66 -3.18 -0.45 -18.14
N ARG A 67 -2.85 -0.21 -16.87
CA ARG A 67 -2.20 -1.20 -15.99
C ARG A 67 -0.88 -1.70 -16.56
N ASN A 68 -0.07 -0.80 -17.09
CA ASN A 68 1.18 -1.11 -17.76
C ASN A 68 2.35 -0.21 -17.35
N GLU A 69 2.22 0.53 -16.25
CA GLU A 69 3.26 1.42 -15.74
C GLU A 69 3.64 1.01 -14.30
N LYS A 70 4.42 -0.05 -14.21
CA LYS A 70 4.89 -0.60 -12.92
C LYS A 70 5.92 0.30 -12.28
N ILE A 71 5.71 0.62 -11.01
CA ILE A 71 6.65 1.38 -10.19
C ILE A 71 7.04 0.52 -8.99
N ILE A 72 8.34 0.43 -8.75
CA ILE A 72 8.92 -0.31 -7.63
C ILE A 72 9.63 0.69 -6.72
N LEU A 73 9.27 0.68 -5.44
CA LEU A 73 9.93 1.50 -4.43
C LEU A 73 10.51 0.60 -3.35
N ILE A 74 11.83 0.60 -3.22
CA ILE A 74 12.53 -0.15 -2.18
C ILE A 74 13.19 0.87 -1.25
N ASN A 75 12.98 0.72 0.05
CA ASN A 75 13.46 1.65 1.07
C ASN A 75 13.07 3.10 0.78
N PRO A 76 11.78 3.38 0.50
CA PRO A 76 11.36 4.73 0.13
C PRO A 76 11.43 5.70 1.31
N VAL A 77 11.80 6.94 1.00
CA VAL A 77 11.81 8.06 1.96
C VAL A 77 11.19 9.29 1.29
N ILE A 78 10.26 9.92 1.97
CA ILE A 78 9.68 11.19 1.50
C ILE A 78 10.63 12.32 1.92
N LEU A 79 11.11 13.09 0.93
CA LEU A 79 12.04 14.19 1.13
C LEU A 79 11.35 15.54 1.29
N ASP A 80 10.20 15.73 0.62
CA ASP A 80 9.43 16.98 0.67
C ASP A 80 7.96 16.67 0.41
N LYS A 81 7.07 17.45 1.02
CA LYS A 81 5.61 17.34 0.88
C LYS A 81 5.01 18.73 0.73
N ARG A 82 4.10 18.91 -0.21
CA ARG A 82 3.42 20.17 -0.47
C ARG A 82 1.99 19.95 -0.87
N GLU A 83 1.19 20.99 -0.77
CA GLU A 83 -0.20 21.03 -1.23
C GLU A 83 -1.09 20.04 -0.46
N PRO A 84 -1.44 20.36 0.80
CA PRO A 84 -2.35 19.52 1.57
C PRO A 84 -3.69 19.32 0.85
N ILE A 85 -4.15 18.07 0.81
CA ILE A 85 -5.44 17.70 0.23
C ILE A 85 -6.14 16.69 1.13
N VAL A 86 -7.45 16.54 0.92
CA VAL A 86 -8.24 15.46 1.50
C VAL A 86 -8.56 14.47 0.39
N PHE A 87 -8.22 13.21 0.59
CA PHE A 87 -8.42 12.17 -0.41
C PHE A 87 -9.27 11.03 0.16
N ASP A 88 -10.17 10.51 -0.66
CA ASP A 88 -11.04 9.40 -0.28
C ASP A 88 -10.30 8.08 -0.52
N GLU A 89 -9.77 7.48 0.55
CA GLU A 89 -8.91 6.29 0.47
C GLU A 89 -9.64 5.00 0.79
N GLY A 90 -9.28 3.95 0.05
CA GLY A 90 -9.53 2.56 0.39
C GLY A 90 -8.22 1.81 0.50
N CYS A 91 -8.27 0.55 0.87
CA CYS A 91 -7.07 -0.30 1.05
C CYS A 91 -7.42 -1.76 0.85
N LEU A 92 -6.55 -2.51 0.16
CA LEU A 92 -6.73 -3.95 -0.01
C LEU A 92 -6.78 -4.70 1.34
N SER A 93 -6.14 -4.15 2.37
CA SER A 93 -6.20 -4.70 3.74
C SER A 93 -7.42 -4.24 4.54
N VAL A 94 -8.25 -3.35 4.01
CA VAL A 94 -9.49 -2.86 4.61
C VAL A 94 -10.60 -2.91 3.55
N PRO A 95 -10.94 -4.11 3.05
CA PRO A 95 -11.80 -4.23 1.87
C PRO A 95 -13.20 -3.65 2.09
N GLY A 96 -13.66 -2.87 1.09
CA GLY A 96 -15.02 -2.35 1.05
C GLY A 96 -15.26 -1.08 1.84
N PHE A 97 -14.24 -0.49 2.45
CA PHE A 97 -14.38 0.74 3.23
C PHE A 97 -13.53 1.85 2.64
N TYR A 98 -14.12 3.04 2.54
CA TYR A 98 -13.48 4.24 2.01
C TYR A 98 -13.73 5.39 2.98
N GLU A 99 -12.70 6.14 3.30
CA GLU A 99 -12.81 7.30 4.19
C GLU A 99 -11.84 8.39 3.76
N LYS A 100 -12.17 9.62 4.12
CA LYS A 100 -11.36 10.79 3.79
C LYS A 100 -10.14 10.86 4.70
N VAL A 101 -8.97 11.02 4.10
CA VAL A 101 -7.68 11.10 4.78
C VAL A 101 -6.92 12.32 4.30
N ASP A 102 -6.27 13.02 5.23
CA ASP A 102 -5.39 14.13 4.89
C ASP A 102 -4.09 13.61 4.29
N ARG A 103 -3.77 14.10 3.09
CA ARG A 103 -2.57 13.74 2.35
C ARG A 103 -1.97 15.00 1.73
N TYR A 104 -0.89 14.82 0.99
CA TYR A 104 -0.26 15.87 0.20
C TYR A 104 -0.37 15.53 -1.28
N ASN A 105 -0.72 16.53 -2.09
CA ASN A 105 -0.89 16.32 -3.53
C ASN A 105 0.44 16.27 -4.28
N TYR A 106 1.51 16.75 -3.66
CA TYR A 106 2.87 16.71 -4.20
C TYR A 106 3.82 16.13 -3.16
N ILE A 107 4.67 15.21 -3.61
CA ILE A 107 5.80 14.72 -2.82
C ILE A 107 7.06 14.64 -3.68
N LYS A 108 8.20 14.84 -3.04
CA LYS A 108 9.51 14.45 -3.56
C LYS A 108 9.98 13.28 -2.71
N TYR A 109 10.45 12.24 -3.35
CA TYR A 109 10.86 11.03 -2.64
C TYR A 109 12.12 10.44 -3.24
N GLN A 110 12.80 9.61 -2.46
CA GLN A 110 13.87 8.75 -2.94
C GLN A 110 13.51 7.31 -2.66
N ALA A 111 14.06 6.40 -3.46
CA ALA A 111 13.92 4.97 -3.27
C ALA A 111 15.04 4.26 -4.00
N ASN A 112 15.19 2.96 -3.74
CA ASN A 112 16.08 2.12 -4.53
C ASN A 112 15.26 1.37 -5.58
N ASP A 113 15.86 1.15 -6.75
CA ASP A 113 15.28 0.29 -7.77
C ASP A 113 15.57 -1.20 -7.47
N ILE A 114 15.12 -2.09 -8.34
CA ILE A 114 15.27 -3.54 -8.16
C ILE A 114 16.74 -4.00 -8.17
N LYS A 115 17.65 -3.16 -8.64
CA LYS A 115 19.10 -3.42 -8.65
C LYS A 115 19.80 -2.79 -7.45
N GLY A 116 19.07 -2.12 -6.58
CA GLY A 116 19.62 -1.42 -5.43
C GLY A 116 20.14 -0.03 -5.72
N LYS A 117 19.90 0.50 -6.92
CA LYS A 117 20.32 1.86 -7.29
C LYS A 117 19.38 2.88 -6.73
N LEU A 118 19.91 3.87 -6.01
CA LEU A 118 19.15 4.99 -5.47
C LEU A 118 18.68 5.92 -6.59
N TYR A 119 17.41 6.33 -6.54
CA TYR A 119 16.86 7.36 -7.41
C TYR A 119 16.02 8.34 -6.61
N VAL A 120 15.85 9.54 -7.14
CA VAL A 120 15.01 10.60 -6.60
C VAL A 120 13.96 10.95 -7.64
N ALA A 121 12.72 11.09 -7.22
CA ALA A 121 11.62 11.39 -8.12
C ALA A 121 10.57 12.27 -7.44
N GLU A 122 9.69 12.82 -8.24
CA GLU A 122 8.55 13.60 -7.78
C GLU A 122 7.26 12.90 -8.19
N ALA A 123 6.21 13.07 -7.39
CA ALA A 123 4.89 12.53 -7.68
C ALA A 123 3.82 13.55 -7.30
N THR A 124 2.73 13.53 -8.07
CA THR A 124 1.56 14.37 -7.83
C THR A 124 0.29 13.53 -7.90
N ASP A 125 -0.80 14.09 -7.42
CA ASP A 125 -2.15 13.51 -7.53
C ASP A 125 -2.23 12.09 -6.95
N LEU A 126 -2.88 11.17 -7.64
CA LEU A 126 -3.11 9.81 -7.15
C LEU A 126 -1.80 9.07 -6.82
N LEU A 127 -0.76 9.24 -7.65
CA LEU A 127 0.53 8.61 -7.38
C LEU A 127 1.15 9.09 -6.06
N ALA A 128 1.09 10.40 -5.79
CA ALA A 128 1.59 10.96 -4.53
C ALA A 128 0.83 10.38 -3.33
N VAL A 129 -0.49 10.33 -3.40
CA VAL A 129 -1.35 9.76 -2.36
C VAL A 129 -1.04 8.28 -2.14
N CYS A 130 -0.92 7.52 -3.22
CA CYS A 130 -0.62 6.08 -3.16
C CYS A 130 0.72 5.81 -2.47
N ILE A 131 1.76 6.56 -2.84
CA ILE A 131 3.10 6.41 -2.22
C ILE A 131 3.02 6.68 -0.72
N GLN A 132 2.33 7.74 -0.29
CA GLN A 132 2.16 8.06 1.13
C GLN A 132 1.42 6.96 1.88
N HIS A 133 0.35 6.44 1.29
CA HIS A 133 -0.43 5.32 1.85
C HIS A 133 0.44 4.07 2.05
N GLU A 134 1.20 3.70 1.03
CA GLU A 134 2.02 2.50 1.07
C GLU A 134 3.22 2.63 2.02
N ILE A 135 3.82 3.83 2.12
CA ILE A 135 4.88 4.07 3.12
C ILE A 135 4.33 3.95 4.54
N ASP A 136 3.09 4.40 4.79
CA ASP A 136 2.46 4.21 6.10
C ASP A 136 2.44 2.73 6.49
N HIS A 137 2.09 1.82 5.57
CA HIS A 137 2.11 0.37 5.84
C HIS A 137 3.49 -0.11 6.30
N LEU A 138 4.57 0.41 5.72
CA LEU A 138 5.93 0.03 6.10
C LEU A 138 6.28 0.47 7.53
N ASN A 139 5.55 1.43 8.06
CA ASN A 139 5.69 1.96 9.42
C ASN A 139 4.62 1.43 10.37
N GLY A 140 3.87 0.41 9.96
CA GLY A 140 2.82 -0.19 10.77
C GLY A 140 1.53 0.63 10.87
N LYS A 141 1.32 1.59 9.96
CA LYS A 141 0.13 2.44 9.93
C LYS A 141 -0.82 2.04 8.82
N LEU A 142 -2.11 2.23 9.10
CA LEU A 142 -3.21 2.04 8.15
C LEU A 142 -3.99 3.36 8.05
N PHE A 143 -4.73 3.57 6.94
CA PHE A 143 -5.52 4.80 6.81
C PHE A 143 -6.57 4.95 7.92
N VAL A 144 -7.03 3.85 8.50
CA VAL A 144 -7.98 3.87 9.61
C VAL A 144 -7.42 4.58 10.85
N ASP A 145 -6.10 4.68 10.98
CA ASP A 145 -5.46 5.35 12.11
C ASP A 145 -5.69 6.86 12.11
N TYR A 146 -6.07 7.44 10.97
CA TYR A 146 -6.40 8.85 10.83
C TYR A 146 -7.88 9.14 11.13
N LEU A 147 -8.67 8.10 11.42
CA LEU A 147 -10.11 8.22 11.65
C LEU A 147 -10.46 8.30 13.13
N SER A 148 -11.68 8.77 13.43
CA SER A 148 -12.20 8.74 14.78
C SER A 148 -12.37 7.30 15.28
N ASP A 149 -12.39 7.12 16.61
CA ASP A 149 -12.59 5.80 17.21
C ASP A 149 -13.94 5.18 16.80
N MET A 150 -14.97 6.01 16.63
CA MET A 150 -16.27 5.56 16.17
C MET A 150 -16.19 4.98 14.75
N LYS A 151 -15.51 5.64 13.82
CA LYS A 151 -15.33 5.15 12.45
C LYS A 151 -14.49 3.90 12.41
N LYS A 152 -13.41 3.83 13.19
CA LYS A 152 -12.57 2.63 13.30
C LYS A 152 -13.38 1.43 13.78
N SER A 153 -14.16 1.61 14.84
CA SER A 153 -15.01 0.55 15.39
C SER A 153 -16.05 0.05 14.38
N LYS A 154 -16.65 0.98 13.64
CA LYS A 154 -17.63 0.65 12.59
C LYS A 154 -17.00 -0.19 11.48
N ILE A 155 -15.77 0.15 11.07
CA ILE A 155 -15.03 -0.59 10.05
C ILE A 155 -14.68 -2.00 10.56
N GLU A 156 -14.19 -2.14 11.78
CA GLU A 156 -13.86 -3.44 12.37
C GLU A 156 -15.08 -4.37 12.38
N LYS A 157 -16.22 -3.87 12.82
CA LYS A 157 -17.47 -4.64 12.83
C LYS A 157 -17.90 -5.03 11.42
N GLY A 158 -17.79 -4.12 10.47
CA GLY A 158 -18.11 -4.37 9.07
C GLY A 158 -17.24 -5.44 8.44
N LEU A 159 -15.93 -5.45 8.73
CA LEU A 159 -14.99 -6.46 8.24
C LEU A 159 -15.29 -7.85 8.77
N ILE A 160 -15.69 -7.98 10.03
CA ILE A 160 -16.12 -9.25 10.62
C ILE A 160 -17.33 -9.77 9.84
N THR A 161 -18.32 -8.92 9.57
CA THR A 161 -19.51 -9.28 8.81
C THR A 161 -19.17 -9.73 7.40
N VAL A 162 -18.30 -9.01 6.70
CA VAL A 162 -17.84 -9.35 5.33
C VAL A 162 -17.14 -10.71 5.33
N SER A 163 -16.29 -10.99 6.30
CA SER A 163 -15.61 -12.29 6.42
C SER A 163 -16.58 -13.45 6.53
N TYR A 164 -17.67 -13.29 7.28
CA TYR A 164 -18.69 -14.33 7.44
C TYR A 164 -19.57 -14.51 6.21
N THR A 165 -19.81 -13.46 5.44
CA THR A 165 -20.71 -13.51 4.29
C THR A 165 -19.98 -13.76 2.96
N HIS A 166 -18.66 -13.77 2.95
CA HIS A 166 -17.83 -13.94 1.74
C HIS A 166 -18.16 -12.94 0.63
N LEU A 167 -18.52 -11.71 0.99
CA LEU A 167 -18.81 -10.67 0.02
C LEU A 167 -17.54 -10.18 -0.66
N THR A 168 -17.57 -10.17 -2.00
CA THR A 168 -16.49 -9.60 -2.81
C THR A 168 -16.96 -8.26 -3.35
N LEU A 169 -16.19 -7.21 -3.14
CA LEU A 169 -16.50 -5.86 -3.64
C LEU A 169 -15.64 -5.55 -4.85
N PRO A 170 -16.26 -5.26 -6.02
CA PRO A 170 -15.53 -5.05 -7.27
C PRO A 170 -15.01 -3.62 -7.40
N THR A 171 -14.37 -3.09 -6.37
CA THR A 171 -13.82 -1.74 -6.37
C THR A 171 -12.31 -1.77 -6.38
N MET A 172 -11.71 -0.71 -6.97
CA MET A 172 -10.27 -0.55 -6.99
C MET A 172 -9.81 0.06 -5.67
N GLU A 173 -8.79 -0.51 -5.05
CA GLU A 173 -8.30 -0.12 -3.74
C GLU A 173 -6.79 0.14 -3.76
N LEU A 174 -6.37 1.02 -2.86
CA LEU A 174 -4.96 1.31 -2.63
C LEU A 174 -4.23 0.14 -1.97
#